data_9fab3c2c2c45017e69a6760621de26e1
#
_entry.id   9fab3c2c2c45017e69a6760621de26e1
#
_cell.length_a   1.000
_cell.length_b   1.000
_cell.length_c   1.000
_cell.angle_alpha   90.00
_cell.angle_beta   90.00
_cell.angle_gamma   90.00
#
_symmetry.space_group_name_H-M   'P 1'
#
loop_
_entity.id
_entity.type
_entity.pdbx_description
1 polymer ?
#
loop_
_entity_poly.entity_id
_entity_poly.type
_entity_poly.pdbx_seq_one_letter_code
_entity_poly.pdbx_strand_id
1 'polypeptide(L)'
;MSVDTELYFSSIRKVLGAVNVRKKLDDYDHVTDNGILAQLLEDNGYSFDDEVSAAVQAVFVEGLRQHIRSAGPFPAIDGAVQFVEHICECNDRRVAIATGGWRKSAVLKLESAGFNIEDIPLVSSDDSPSRVEIMRSALAKIGDDFESVTYFGDAKWDQRACKTLGWRFVAVGPDLGGIESYAGIDP
;
A
#
# COMPACT_ATOMS: atom_id res chain seq x y z
N MET A 1 -10.06 10.77 -8.54
CA MET A 1 -8.75 10.09 -8.41
C MET A 1 -8.14 10.61 -7.13
N SER A 2 -7.53 9.77 -6.31
CA SER A 2 -6.87 10.24 -5.08
C SER A 2 -5.61 11.04 -5.42
N VAL A 3 -5.18 11.93 -4.52
CA VAL A 3 -3.93 12.71 -4.65
C VAL A 3 -2.73 11.78 -4.87
N ASP A 4 -2.70 10.67 -4.14
CA ASP A 4 -1.66 9.65 -4.25
C ASP A 4 -1.55 9.09 -5.69
N THR A 5 -2.66 8.69 -6.28
CA THR A 5 -2.73 8.19 -7.67
C THR A 5 -2.32 9.26 -8.69
N GLU A 6 -2.72 10.51 -8.48
CA GLU A 6 -2.36 11.62 -9.37
C GLU A 6 -0.85 11.89 -9.32
N LEU A 7 -0.26 11.93 -8.14
CA LEU A 7 1.18 12.09 -7.94
C LEU A 7 1.97 10.93 -8.55
N TYR A 8 1.48 9.70 -8.40
CA TYR A 8 2.10 8.51 -8.97
C TYR A 8 2.19 8.61 -10.50
N PHE A 9 1.09 8.79 -11.21
CA PHE A 9 1.10 8.91 -12.67
C PHE A 9 1.80 10.18 -13.17
N SER A 10 1.73 11.28 -12.42
CA SER A 10 2.49 12.51 -12.73
C SER A 10 3.99 12.24 -12.66
N SER A 11 4.45 11.45 -11.68
CA SER A 11 5.87 11.10 -11.53
C SER A 11 6.37 10.24 -12.68
N ILE A 12 5.58 9.28 -13.13
CA ILE A 12 5.89 8.48 -14.32
C ILE A 12 6.04 9.38 -15.55
N ARG A 13 5.08 10.29 -15.77
CA ARG A 13 5.15 11.23 -16.91
C ARG A 13 6.33 12.19 -16.84
N LYS A 14 6.76 12.59 -15.65
CA LYS A 14 7.94 13.45 -15.47
C LYS A 14 9.23 12.74 -15.87
N VAL A 15 9.32 11.43 -15.66
CA VAL A 15 10.52 10.63 -15.98
C VAL A 15 10.50 10.15 -17.42
N LEU A 16 9.37 9.64 -17.90
CA LEU A 16 9.25 8.98 -19.21
C LEU A 16 8.68 9.87 -20.31
N GLY A 17 8.12 11.03 -19.97
CA GLY A 17 7.38 11.85 -20.92
C GLY A 17 5.96 11.35 -21.13
N ALA A 18 5.43 11.52 -22.34
CA ALA A 18 4.07 11.09 -22.68
C ALA A 18 3.99 9.57 -22.75
N VAL A 19 3.17 8.96 -21.90
CA VAL A 19 2.90 7.53 -21.87
C VAL A 19 1.41 7.25 -21.86
N ASN A 20 1.01 6.16 -22.50
CA ASN A 20 -0.35 5.66 -22.43
C ASN A 20 -0.57 4.97 -21.06
N VAL A 21 -1.67 5.33 -20.40
CA VAL A 21 -2.07 4.79 -19.10
C VAL A 21 -3.40 4.09 -19.29
N ARG A 22 -3.57 2.90 -18.71
CA ARG A 22 -4.85 2.18 -18.73
C ARG A 22 -5.92 3.00 -17.99
N LYS A 23 -7.18 2.86 -18.41
CA LYS A 23 -8.29 3.69 -17.91
C LYS A 23 -8.62 3.43 -16.44
N LYS A 24 -8.43 2.20 -15.99
CA LYS A 24 -8.74 1.77 -14.62
C LYS A 24 -7.56 1.03 -14.03
N LEU A 25 -7.37 1.12 -12.72
CA LEU A 25 -6.36 0.35 -12.01
C LEU A 25 -6.63 -1.15 -12.10
N ASP A 26 -7.89 -1.57 -12.10
CA ASP A 26 -8.30 -2.99 -12.28
C ASP A 26 -7.95 -3.57 -13.67
N ASP A 27 -7.54 -2.75 -14.63
CA ASP A 27 -7.08 -3.19 -15.94
C ASP A 27 -5.62 -3.69 -15.91
N TYR A 28 -4.88 -3.44 -14.81
CA TYR A 28 -3.52 -3.96 -14.58
C TYR A 28 -3.57 -5.32 -13.90
N ASP A 29 -2.64 -6.21 -14.27
CA ASP A 29 -2.57 -7.57 -13.71
C ASP A 29 -2.19 -7.55 -12.22
N HIS A 30 -1.29 -6.64 -11.86
CA HIS A 30 -0.86 -6.39 -10.50
C HIS A 30 -1.09 -4.92 -10.14
N VAL A 31 -2.07 -4.67 -9.26
CA VAL A 31 -2.36 -3.32 -8.77
C VAL A 31 -1.45 -3.01 -7.57
N THR A 32 -0.19 -2.83 -7.89
CA THR A 32 0.89 -2.39 -6.99
C THR A 32 1.76 -1.39 -7.76
N ASP A 33 2.50 -0.54 -7.07
CA ASP A 33 3.30 0.50 -7.75
C ASP A 33 4.29 -0.10 -8.76
N ASN A 34 5.05 -1.13 -8.38
CA ASN A 34 5.95 -1.82 -9.31
C ASN A 34 5.20 -2.60 -10.39
N GLY A 35 4.09 -3.25 -10.05
CA GLY A 35 3.30 -4.00 -11.03
C GLY A 35 2.70 -3.11 -12.10
N ILE A 36 2.12 -1.97 -11.70
CA ILE A 36 1.56 -0.97 -12.61
C ILE A 36 2.68 -0.37 -13.48
N LEU A 37 3.82 0.01 -12.87
CA LEU A 37 4.94 0.58 -13.62
C LEU A 37 5.50 -0.40 -14.66
N ALA A 38 5.72 -1.65 -14.27
CA ALA A 38 6.24 -2.67 -15.18
C ALA A 38 5.33 -2.88 -16.39
N GLN A 39 4.03 -3.03 -16.16
CA GLN A 39 3.06 -3.25 -17.23
C GLN A 39 2.84 -1.98 -18.08
N LEU A 40 2.90 -0.79 -17.46
CA LEU A 40 2.84 0.47 -18.20
C LEU A 40 4.05 0.63 -19.12
N LEU A 41 5.25 0.27 -18.66
CA LEU A 41 6.46 0.29 -19.48
C LEU A 41 6.30 -0.65 -20.68
N GLU A 42 5.86 -1.90 -20.45
CA GLU A 42 5.60 -2.89 -21.51
C GLU A 42 4.55 -2.38 -22.52
N ASP A 43 3.42 -1.84 -22.07
CA ASP A 43 2.35 -1.28 -22.91
C ASP A 43 2.85 -0.12 -23.80
N ASN A 44 3.94 0.56 -23.41
CA ASN A 44 4.54 1.67 -24.15
C ASN A 44 5.85 1.28 -24.89
N GLY A 45 6.18 -0.01 -24.96
CA GLY A 45 7.34 -0.52 -25.69
C GLY A 45 8.68 -0.33 -24.97
N TYR A 46 8.67 -0.09 -23.66
CA TYR A 46 9.87 -0.02 -22.83
C TYR A 46 10.08 -1.35 -22.08
N SER A 47 11.32 -1.69 -21.80
CA SER A 47 11.65 -2.74 -20.84
C SER A 47 11.63 -2.18 -19.42
N PHE A 48 11.29 -3.02 -18.43
CA PHE A 48 11.44 -2.64 -17.04
C PHE A 48 12.94 -2.46 -16.72
N ASP A 49 13.26 -1.36 -16.04
CA ASP A 49 14.59 -0.98 -15.66
C ASP A 49 14.59 -0.43 -14.23
N ASP A 50 15.50 -0.92 -13.41
CA ASP A 50 15.62 -0.53 -12.00
C ASP A 50 15.99 0.96 -11.84
N GLU A 51 16.77 1.53 -12.78
CA GLU A 51 17.12 2.96 -12.77
C GLU A 51 15.88 3.82 -13.05
N VAL A 52 15.07 3.42 -14.02
CA VAL A 52 13.78 4.08 -14.31
C VAL A 52 12.84 3.98 -13.11
N SER A 53 12.72 2.80 -12.50
CA SER A 53 11.91 2.61 -11.30
C SER A 53 12.38 3.52 -10.16
N ALA A 54 13.68 3.55 -9.88
CA ALA A 54 14.26 4.40 -8.85
C ALA A 54 14.03 5.90 -9.12
N ALA A 55 14.13 6.33 -10.38
CA ALA A 55 13.87 7.72 -10.78
C ALA A 55 12.39 8.10 -10.56
N VAL A 56 11.46 7.23 -10.96
CA VAL A 56 10.02 7.45 -10.73
C VAL A 56 9.70 7.50 -9.25
N GLN A 57 10.24 6.57 -8.46
CA GLN A 57 10.09 6.55 -7.00
C GLN A 57 10.59 7.84 -6.35
N ALA A 58 11.77 8.34 -6.77
CA ALA A 58 12.35 9.56 -6.23
C ALA A 58 11.45 10.78 -6.49
N VAL A 59 10.92 10.92 -7.71
CA VAL A 59 10.00 12.00 -8.08
C VAL A 59 8.68 11.88 -7.31
N PHE A 60 8.16 10.67 -7.15
CA PHE A 60 6.91 10.41 -6.42
C PHE A 60 7.04 10.76 -4.95
N VAL A 61 8.09 10.28 -4.27
CA VAL A 61 8.35 10.58 -2.85
C VAL A 61 8.52 12.07 -2.62
N GLU A 62 9.21 12.79 -3.51
CA GLU A 62 9.33 14.24 -3.39
C GLU A 62 7.98 14.94 -3.60
N GLY A 63 7.15 14.46 -4.53
CA GLY A 63 5.78 14.95 -4.70
C GLY A 63 4.93 14.76 -3.43
N LEU A 64 5.02 13.61 -2.78
CA LEU A 64 4.36 13.34 -1.49
C LEU A 64 4.86 14.27 -0.37
N ARG A 65 6.17 14.48 -0.27
CA ARG A 65 6.74 15.43 0.70
C ARG A 65 6.24 16.85 0.49
N GLN A 66 6.14 17.29 -0.77
CA GLN A 66 5.60 18.61 -1.11
C GLN A 66 4.12 18.71 -0.73
N HIS A 67 3.33 17.67 -1.00
CA HIS A 67 1.93 17.60 -0.60
C HIS A 67 1.79 17.72 0.93
N ILE A 68 2.54 16.93 1.70
CA ILE A 68 2.51 16.96 3.16
C ILE A 68 2.86 18.35 3.70
N ARG A 69 3.87 19.02 3.12
CA ARG A 69 4.25 20.39 3.53
C ARG A 69 3.19 21.44 3.23
N SER A 70 2.44 21.28 2.15
CA SER A 70 1.49 22.30 1.68
C SER A 70 0.06 22.07 2.11
N ALA A 71 -0.39 20.83 2.20
CA ALA A 71 -1.76 20.43 2.49
C ALA A 71 -1.93 19.72 3.86
N GLY A 72 -0.82 19.40 4.52
CA GLY A 72 -0.81 18.63 5.76
C GLY A 72 -0.61 17.13 5.55
N PRO A 73 -0.54 16.36 6.65
CA PRO A 73 -0.36 14.92 6.62
C PRO A 73 -1.51 14.20 5.92
N PHE A 74 -1.24 12.99 5.44
CA PHE A 74 -2.32 12.09 5.01
C PHE A 74 -3.18 11.73 6.22
N PRO A 75 -4.52 11.83 6.12
CA PRO A 75 -5.38 11.52 7.26
C PRO A 75 -5.36 10.02 7.55
N ALA A 76 -5.14 9.65 8.80
CA ALA A 76 -5.46 8.31 9.27
C ALA A 76 -6.98 8.15 9.39
N ILE A 77 -7.45 6.91 9.22
CA ILE A 77 -8.84 6.58 9.61
C ILE A 77 -8.95 6.71 11.14
N ASP A 78 -10.08 7.25 11.58
CA ASP A 78 -10.32 7.51 12.99
C ASP A 78 -10.06 6.26 13.85
N GLY A 79 -9.26 6.41 14.93
CA GLY A 79 -8.86 5.34 15.83
C GLY A 79 -7.82 4.35 15.27
N ALA A 80 -7.38 4.47 13.99
CA ALA A 80 -6.48 3.48 13.40
C ALA A 80 -5.11 3.42 14.07
N VAL A 81 -4.55 4.57 14.45
CA VAL A 81 -3.25 4.65 15.12
C VAL A 81 -3.34 3.92 16.47
N GLN A 82 -4.33 4.26 17.30
CA GLN A 82 -4.54 3.65 18.62
C GLN A 82 -4.82 2.14 18.52
N PHE A 83 -5.56 1.72 17.48
CA PHE A 83 -5.83 0.31 17.23
C PHE A 83 -4.55 -0.48 16.94
N VAL A 84 -3.65 0.04 16.12
CA VAL A 84 -2.35 -0.59 15.82
C VAL A 84 -1.46 -0.59 17.06
N GLU A 85 -1.38 0.51 17.80
CA GLU A 85 -0.62 0.60 19.05
C GLU A 85 -1.10 -0.47 20.04
N HIS A 86 -2.41 -0.59 20.21
CA HIS A 86 -2.99 -1.60 21.11
C HIS A 86 -2.64 -3.03 20.69
N ILE A 87 -2.70 -3.37 19.39
CA ILE A 87 -2.26 -4.70 18.92
C ILE A 87 -0.78 -4.94 19.24
N CYS A 88 0.08 -3.93 19.08
CA CYS A 88 1.51 -4.05 19.38
C CYS A 88 1.78 -4.35 20.87
N GLU A 89 0.89 -3.91 21.76
CA GLU A 89 0.97 -4.17 23.20
C GLU A 89 0.45 -5.57 23.60
N CYS A 90 -0.33 -6.23 22.73
CA CYS A 90 -0.87 -7.57 23.01
C CYS A 90 0.19 -8.66 22.91
N ASN A 91 0.13 -9.65 23.79
CA ASN A 91 1.06 -10.78 23.78
C ASN A 91 0.66 -11.89 22.79
N ASP A 92 -0.62 -11.98 22.47
CA ASP A 92 -1.23 -13.03 21.64
C ASP A 92 -1.52 -12.58 20.19
N ARG A 93 -1.24 -11.33 19.87
CA ARG A 93 -1.47 -10.75 18.53
C ARG A 93 -0.20 -10.17 17.95
N ARG A 94 -0.16 -10.10 16.63
CA ARG A 94 0.95 -9.50 15.88
C ARG A 94 0.39 -8.69 14.72
N VAL A 95 1.12 -7.65 14.34
CA VAL A 95 0.79 -6.81 13.19
C VAL A 95 1.96 -6.77 12.22
N ALA A 96 1.65 -6.78 10.93
CA ALA A 96 2.58 -6.50 9.85
C ALA A 96 1.89 -5.63 8.81
N ILE A 97 2.66 -4.85 8.08
CA ILE A 97 2.18 -4.01 7.00
C ILE A 97 2.50 -4.69 5.67
N ALA A 98 1.44 -4.91 4.87
CA ALA A 98 1.54 -5.41 3.51
C ALA A 98 0.94 -4.38 2.56
N THR A 99 1.77 -3.68 1.79
CA THR A 99 1.34 -2.57 0.93
C THR A 99 1.71 -2.78 -0.53
N GLY A 100 0.80 -2.40 -1.44
CA GLY A 100 1.11 -2.32 -2.87
C GLY A 100 1.89 -1.08 -3.27
N GLY A 101 2.03 -0.11 -2.39
CA GLY A 101 2.90 1.04 -2.59
C GLY A 101 4.39 0.70 -2.45
N TRP A 102 5.26 1.55 -2.96
CA TRP A 102 6.70 1.46 -2.68
C TRP A 102 6.98 1.73 -1.20
N ARG A 103 7.98 1.05 -0.65
CA ARG A 103 8.37 1.16 0.77
C ARG A 103 8.56 2.61 1.22
N LYS A 104 9.33 3.40 0.46
CA LYS A 104 9.62 4.80 0.82
C LYS A 104 8.37 5.67 0.87
N SER A 105 7.44 5.48 -0.06
CA SER A 105 6.19 6.24 -0.09
C SER A 105 5.23 5.79 1.02
N ALA A 106 5.18 4.48 1.29
CA ALA A 106 4.34 3.91 2.35
C ALA A 106 4.80 4.40 3.75
N VAL A 107 6.10 4.28 4.03
CA VAL A 107 6.69 4.78 5.29
C VAL A 107 6.38 6.27 5.49
N LEU A 108 6.68 7.10 4.48
CA LEU A 108 6.43 8.54 4.55
C LEU A 108 4.95 8.87 4.85
N LYS A 109 4.01 8.16 4.21
CA LYS A 109 2.57 8.38 4.43
C LYS A 109 2.15 7.94 5.83
N LEU A 110 2.57 6.76 6.28
CA LEU A 110 2.23 6.21 7.60
C LEU A 110 2.79 7.10 8.73
N GLU A 111 4.06 7.47 8.66
CA GLU A 111 4.68 8.37 9.64
C GLU A 111 3.99 9.74 9.67
N SER A 112 3.65 10.31 8.49
CA SER A 112 2.91 11.58 8.43
C SER A 112 1.51 11.48 9.03
N ALA A 113 0.88 10.31 8.95
CA ALA A 113 -0.43 10.02 9.54
C ALA A 113 -0.37 9.70 11.05
N GLY A 114 0.83 9.68 11.66
CA GLY A 114 1.03 9.48 13.08
C GLY A 114 1.32 8.05 13.52
N PHE A 115 1.49 7.10 12.59
CA PHE A 115 1.85 5.74 12.95
C PHE A 115 3.34 5.64 13.32
N ASN A 116 3.64 5.02 14.46
CA ASN A 116 4.98 4.52 14.76
C ASN A 116 5.10 3.11 14.18
N ILE A 117 5.94 2.96 13.15
CA ILE A 117 6.12 1.69 12.44
C ILE A 117 7.52 1.11 12.56
N GLU A 118 8.34 1.64 13.47
CA GLU A 118 9.75 1.26 13.62
C GLU A 118 9.92 -0.26 13.84
N ASP A 119 9.08 -0.83 14.70
CA ASP A 119 9.12 -2.25 15.06
C ASP A 119 8.08 -3.11 14.30
N ILE A 120 7.34 -2.51 13.36
CA ILE A 120 6.33 -3.23 12.58
C ILE A 120 6.93 -3.70 11.25
N PRO A 121 7.00 -5.02 11.00
CA PRO A 121 7.46 -5.53 9.71
C PRO A 121 6.62 -4.98 8.55
N LEU A 122 7.30 -4.43 7.54
CA LEU A 122 6.68 -3.90 6.34
C LEU A 122 7.18 -4.65 5.12
N VAL A 123 6.25 -5.10 4.27
CA VAL A 123 6.48 -5.68 2.94
C VAL A 123 5.71 -4.85 1.92
N SER A 124 6.34 -4.55 0.81
CA SER A 124 5.90 -3.56 -0.17
C SER A 124 6.01 -4.06 -1.60
N SER A 125 5.63 -3.24 -2.57
CA SER A 125 5.83 -3.57 -3.99
C SER A 125 7.30 -3.64 -4.41
N ASP A 126 8.23 -3.12 -3.59
CA ASP A 126 9.66 -3.32 -3.83
C ASP A 126 10.07 -4.78 -3.63
N ASP A 127 9.35 -5.52 -2.79
CA ASP A 127 9.63 -6.93 -2.49
C ASP A 127 8.97 -7.89 -3.51
N SER A 128 7.80 -7.53 -4.07
CA SER A 128 7.09 -8.28 -5.12
C SER A 128 6.03 -7.42 -5.81
N PRO A 129 5.78 -7.58 -7.11
CA PRO A 129 4.64 -6.96 -7.77
C PRO A 129 3.30 -7.61 -7.38
N SER A 130 3.30 -8.84 -6.90
CA SER A 130 2.09 -9.59 -6.55
C SER A 130 1.60 -9.27 -5.14
N ARG A 131 0.36 -8.77 -5.03
CA ARG A 131 -0.30 -8.52 -3.74
C ARG A 131 -0.33 -9.76 -2.84
N VAL A 132 -0.62 -10.92 -3.41
CA VAL A 132 -0.65 -12.19 -2.67
C VAL A 132 0.71 -12.52 -2.07
N GLU A 133 1.80 -12.34 -2.83
CA GLU A 133 3.15 -12.60 -2.34
C GLU A 133 3.59 -11.56 -1.29
N ILE A 134 3.24 -10.29 -1.48
CA ILE A 134 3.49 -9.24 -0.48
C ILE A 134 2.83 -9.63 0.85
N MET A 135 1.55 -10.00 0.83
CA MET A 135 0.80 -10.39 2.01
C MET A 135 1.36 -11.65 2.68
N ARG A 136 1.70 -12.69 1.89
CA ARG A 136 2.32 -13.91 2.39
C ARG A 136 3.68 -13.64 3.05
N SER A 137 4.50 -12.79 2.42
CA SER A 137 5.80 -12.40 2.94
C SER A 137 5.69 -11.56 4.21
N ALA A 138 4.66 -10.73 4.33
CA ALA A 138 4.41 -9.97 5.56
C ALA A 138 4.05 -10.89 6.72
N LEU A 139 3.17 -11.89 6.50
CA LEU A 139 2.86 -12.91 7.51
C LEU A 139 4.11 -13.66 7.95
N ALA A 140 4.94 -14.12 7.01
CA ALA A 140 6.16 -14.86 7.30
C ALA A 140 7.16 -14.07 8.19
N LYS A 141 7.13 -12.73 8.15
CA LYS A 141 7.99 -11.89 9.01
C LYS A 141 7.55 -11.86 10.48
N ILE A 142 6.31 -12.16 10.77
CA ILE A 142 5.77 -12.18 12.14
C ILE A 142 5.51 -13.58 12.67
N GLY A 143 5.74 -14.59 11.84
CA GLY A 143 5.52 -16.02 12.13
C GLY A 143 4.35 -16.58 11.31
N ASP A 144 4.14 -17.88 11.42
CA ASP A 144 3.11 -18.64 10.69
C ASP A 144 2.18 -19.46 11.61
N ASP A 145 2.40 -19.41 12.92
CA ASP A 145 1.64 -20.16 13.92
C ASP A 145 0.49 -19.32 14.50
N PHE A 146 -0.43 -18.89 13.62
CA PHE A 146 -1.62 -18.13 14.00
C PHE A 146 -2.89 -18.91 13.67
N GLU A 147 -3.85 -18.90 14.61
CA GLU A 147 -5.17 -19.49 14.40
C GLU A 147 -5.96 -18.80 13.28
N SER A 148 -5.76 -17.50 13.11
CA SER A 148 -6.44 -16.70 12.11
C SER A 148 -5.60 -15.51 11.66
N VAL A 149 -5.80 -15.11 10.40
CA VAL A 149 -5.22 -13.90 9.82
C VAL A 149 -6.33 -12.99 9.34
N THR A 150 -6.32 -11.74 9.79
CA THR A 150 -7.24 -10.70 9.33
C THR A 150 -6.47 -9.62 8.61
N TYR A 151 -6.93 -9.27 7.41
CA TYR A 151 -6.38 -8.19 6.62
C TYR A 151 -7.38 -7.03 6.55
N PHE A 152 -6.92 -5.83 6.90
CA PHE A 152 -7.66 -4.58 6.76
C PHE A 152 -7.22 -3.90 5.47
N GLY A 153 -8.14 -3.66 4.55
CA GLY A 153 -7.84 -3.08 3.25
C GLY A 153 -9.02 -2.33 2.64
N ASP A 154 -8.71 -1.41 1.73
CA ASP A 154 -9.68 -0.49 1.13
C ASP A 154 -10.05 -0.85 -0.32
N ALA A 155 -9.42 -1.87 -0.90
CA ALA A 155 -9.52 -2.13 -2.33
C ALA A 155 -9.99 -3.55 -2.69
N LYS A 156 -10.63 -3.66 -3.87
CA LYS A 156 -11.09 -4.94 -4.41
C LYS A 156 -9.96 -5.95 -4.64
N TRP A 157 -8.77 -5.48 -5.00
CA TRP A 157 -7.59 -6.34 -5.16
C TRP A 157 -7.10 -6.91 -3.83
N ASP A 158 -7.25 -6.19 -2.73
CA ASP A 158 -6.98 -6.70 -1.38
C ASP A 158 -7.96 -7.82 -1.01
N GLN A 159 -9.24 -7.60 -1.26
CA GLN A 159 -10.28 -8.60 -1.04
C GLN A 159 -10.03 -9.87 -1.87
N ARG A 160 -9.63 -9.72 -3.15
CA ARG A 160 -9.27 -10.86 -4.01
C ARG A 160 -8.06 -11.62 -3.48
N ALA A 161 -7.02 -10.91 -3.02
CA ALA A 161 -5.83 -11.52 -2.44
C ALA A 161 -6.16 -12.29 -1.15
N CYS A 162 -6.96 -11.72 -0.25
CA CYS A 162 -7.45 -12.41 0.94
C CYS A 162 -8.22 -13.68 0.62
N LYS A 163 -9.10 -13.64 -0.40
CA LYS A 163 -9.83 -14.82 -0.86
C LYS A 163 -8.87 -15.92 -1.36
N THR A 164 -7.81 -15.55 -2.07
CA THR A 164 -6.79 -16.49 -2.55
C THR A 164 -6.01 -17.11 -1.40
N LEU A 165 -5.73 -16.34 -0.35
CA LEU A 165 -4.98 -16.78 0.83
C LEU A 165 -5.85 -17.50 1.88
N GLY A 166 -7.18 -17.42 1.76
CA GLY A 166 -8.10 -17.94 2.77
C GLY A 166 -8.15 -17.07 4.04
N TRP A 167 -7.76 -15.80 3.95
CA TRP A 167 -7.71 -14.88 5.08
C TRP A 167 -9.03 -14.12 5.24
N ARG A 168 -9.31 -13.71 6.48
CA ARG A 168 -10.42 -12.80 6.78
C ARG A 168 -10.09 -11.41 6.20
N PHE A 169 -11.03 -10.83 5.46
CA PHE A 169 -10.94 -9.48 4.94
C PHE A 169 -11.89 -8.56 5.69
N VAL A 170 -11.38 -7.44 6.16
CA VAL A 170 -12.16 -6.33 6.71
C VAL A 170 -11.99 -5.14 5.79
N ALA A 171 -13.09 -4.73 5.15
CA ALA A 171 -13.08 -3.54 4.31
C ALA A 171 -12.92 -2.28 5.16
N VAL A 172 -12.11 -1.33 4.68
CA VAL A 172 -11.82 -0.06 5.36
C VAL A 172 -12.14 1.08 4.39
N GLY A 173 -12.75 2.13 4.91
CA GLY A 173 -13.15 3.27 4.10
C GLY A 173 -14.41 3.06 3.25
N PRO A 174 -14.85 4.11 2.53
CA PRO A 174 -16.16 4.13 1.89
C PRO A 174 -16.26 3.29 0.61
N ASP A 175 -15.16 3.04 -0.10
CA ASP A 175 -15.18 2.47 -1.46
C ASP A 175 -15.75 1.05 -1.52
N LEU A 176 -15.62 0.28 -0.44
CA LEU A 176 -16.20 -1.06 -0.30
C LEU A 176 -17.32 -1.12 0.78
N GLY A 177 -17.80 0.04 1.23
CA GLY A 177 -18.74 0.09 2.35
C GLY A 177 -18.12 -0.45 3.64
N GLY A 178 -16.84 -0.21 3.82
CA GLY A 178 -16.06 -0.69 4.97
C GLY A 178 -16.21 0.18 6.20
N ILE A 179 -15.43 -0.16 7.23
CA ILE A 179 -15.38 0.63 8.45
C ILE A 179 -14.78 2.01 8.18
N GLU A 180 -15.40 3.05 8.76
CA GLU A 180 -14.92 4.43 8.68
C GLU A 180 -14.24 4.87 9.99
N SER A 181 -14.26 4.04 11.01
CA SER A 181 -13.59 4.25 12.28
C SER A 181 -13.21 2.92 12.91
N TYR A 182 -12.08 2.89 13.61
CA TYR A 182 -11.65 1.76 14.43
C TYR A 182 -12.17 1.87 15.87
N ALA A 183 -12.89 2.95 16.23
CA ALA A 183 -13.44 3.11 17.56
C ALA A 183 -14.44 1.98 17.87
N GLY A 184 -14.17 1.22 18.93
CA GLY A 184 -15.01 0.10 19.36
C GLY A 184 -14.80 -1.20 18.59
N ILE A 185 -13.82 -1.28 17.71
CA ILE A 185 -13.37 -2.54 17.14
C ILE A 185 -12.46 -3.21 18.16
N ASP A 186 -12.81 -4.43 18.53
CA ASP A 186 -11.94 -5.28 19.33
C ASP A 186 -10.80 -5.79 18.42
N PRO A 187 -9.55 -5.44 18.75
CA PRO A 187 -8.41 -5.84 17.94
C PRO A 187 -8.19 -7.34 17.89
#